data_91f17bd8be62f8fca309237ddac78cda
#
_entry.id   91f17bd8be62f8fca309237ddac78cda
#
_cell.length_a   1.000
_cell.length_b   1.000
_cell.length_c   1.000
_cell.angle_alpha   90.00
_cell.angle_beta   90.00
_cell.angle_gamma   90.00
#
_symmetry.space_group_name_H-M   'P 1'
#
loop_
_entity.id
_entity.type
_entity.pdbx_description
1 polymer ?
#
loop_
_entity_poly.entity_id
_entity_poly.type
_entity_poly.pdbx_seq_one_letter_code
_entity_poly.pdbx_strand_id
1 'polypeptide(L)'
;MLDEQTDSLIDQKQNCIWLHAANREMLGATTHLAQQLLQRHQNVTVLLTYTWNTKHQLNLHPRLSSQMVTNDSGSTARSLLQRFNPRSLIWLGGDVMPKIISDLHKEGCKMTLVADAAEALKTRRFTLFTPAIAKAVRLFSTYYALDAKAATLLARLGVVASKIKINGPLQQGYVLSETREEDPPIVKELVTGRPAWMAINMTDRELTAILQAQRVVMRQAHRMLLLIAMRPSDEADQILAIAQGLDLNAALWQTGLEIGQNLDVIMIPAQIDPTSCFRLAPLCFLGQSLFETGQGQS
;
A
#
# COMPACT_ATOMS: atom_id res chain seq x y z
N MET A 1 -15.98 3.98 -27.16
CA MET A 1 -14.88 4.35 -28.09
C MET A 1 -13.57 4.56 -27.30
N LEU A 2 -13.27 3.65 -26.34
CA LEU A 2 -12.03 3.61 -25.53
C LEU A 2 -11.41 2.21 -25.51
N ASP A 3 -12.00 1.24 -26.26
CA ASP A 3 -11.58 -0.16 -26.19
C ASP A 3 -10.58 -0.58 -27.29
N GLU A 4 -10.45 0.17 -28.37
CA GLU A 4 -9.62 -0.29 -29.51
C GLU A 4 -8.13 0.04 -29.40
N GLN A 5 -7.73 0.99 -28.56
CA GLN A 5 -6.30 1.34 -28.43
C GLN A 5 -5.54 0.45 -27.44
N THR A 6 -6.24 -0.28 -26.59
CA THR A 6 -5.60 -1.17 -25.59
C THR A 6 -5.31 -2.57 -26.15
N ASP A 7 -6.03 -2.99 -27.18
CA ASP A 7 -5.88 -4.33 -27.79
C ASP A 7 -4.61 -4.49 -28.67
N SER A 8 -4.05 -3.39 -29.17
CA SER A 8 -2.86 -3.44 -30.05
C SER A 8 -1.53 -3.67 -29.34
N LEU A 9 -1.51 -3.66 -27.99
CA LEU A 9 -0.27 -3.75 -27.20
C LEU A 9 -0.02 -5.12 -26.56
N ILE A 10 -0.96 -6.08 -26.70
CA ILE A 10 -0.79 -7.41 -26.11
C ILE A 10 -0.30 -8.38 -27.18
N ASP A 11 1.01 -8.49 -27.33
CA ASP A 11 1.63 -9.56 -28.12
C ASP A 11 1.29 -10.91 -27.46
N GLN A 12 0.69 -11.84 -28.24
CA GLN A 12 0.21 -13.16 -27.78
C GLN A 12 1.31 -14.07 -27.17
N LYS A 13 2.57 -13.67 -27.20
CA LYS A 13 3.70 -14.37 -26.58
C LYS A 13 4.05 -13.90 -25.18
N GLN A 14 3.41 -12.85 -24.64
CA GLN A 14 3.70 -12.34 -23.31
C GLN A 14 2.98 -13.16 -22.22
N ASN A 15 3.70 -13.48 -21.13
CA ASN A 15 3.13 -14.15 -19.97
C ASN A 15 2.27 -13.17 -19.17
N CYS A 16 0.96 -13.28 -19.25
CA CYS A 16 0.05 -12.48 -18.45
C CYS A 16 -0.05 -13.03 -17.01
N ILE A 17 0.22 -12.19 -16.01
CA ILE A 17 -0.03 -12.46 -14.59
C ILE A 17 -1.27 -11.69 -14.17
N TRP A 18 -2.28 -12.40 -13.69
CA TRP A 18 -3.48 -11.78 -13.15
C TRP A 18 -3.32 -11.55 -11.65
N LEU A 19 -3.46 -10.29 -11.22
CA LEU A 19 -3.52 -9.88 -9.82
C LEU A 19 -4.94 -9.44 -9.49
N HIS A 20 -5.52 -9.95 -8.42
CA HIS A 20 -6.85 -9.54 -7.97
C HIS A 20 -6.80 -8.99 -6.55
N ALA A 21 -7.21 -7.74 -6.35
CA ALA A 21 -7.43 -7.15 -5.04
C ALA A 21 -8.88 -7.41 -4.59
N ALA A 22 -9.07 -8.28 -3.60
CA ALA A 22 -10.40 -8.66 -3.14
C ALA A 22 -11.05 -7.60 -2.23
N ASN A 23 -10.26 -6.72 -1.62
CA ASN A 23 -10.73 -5.60 -0.80
C ASN A 23 -9.88 -4.33 -1.03
N ARG A 24 -10.37 -3.18 -0.51
CA ARG A 24 -9.72 -1.88 -0.72
C ARG A 24 -8.34 -1.80 -0.08
N GLU A 25 -8.13 -2.45 1.04
CA GLU A 25 -6.88 -2.46 1.80
C GLU A 25 -5.77 -3.16 1.01
N MET A 26 -6.12 -4.18 0.23
CA MET A 26 -5.17 -4.90 -0.62
C MET A 26 -4.81 -4.16 -1.91
N LEU A 27 -5.53 -3.12 -2.32
CA LEU A 27 -5.29 -2.45 -3.60
C LEU A 27 -3.89 -1.86 -3.70
N GLY A 28 -3.44 -1.16 -2.66
CA GLY A 28 -2.10 -0.56 -2.61
C GLY A 28 -1.01 -1.61 -2.73
N ALA A 29 -1.10 -2.68 -1.94
CA ALA A 29 -0.15 -3.79 -1.99
C ALA A 29 -0.19 -4.53 -3.34
N THR A 30 -1.38 -4.69 -3.93
CA THR A 30 -1.55 -5.32 -5.25
C THR A 30 -0.94 -4.47 -6.36
N THR A 31 -1.14 -3.16 -6.32
CA THR A 31 -0.56 -2.21 -7.29
C THR A 31 0.96 -2.19 -7.20
N HIS A 32 1.49 -2.18 -5.98
CA HIS A 32 2.93 -2.26 -5.74
C HIS A 32 3.53 -3.57 -6.27
N LEU A 33 2.87 -4.71 -6.01
CA LEU A 33 3.29 -6.01 -6.55
C LEU A 33 3.29 -6.00 -8.09
N ALA A 34 2.27 -5.39 -8.71
CA ALA A 34 2.21 -5.22 -10.16
C ALA A 34 3.41 -4.44 -10.69
N GLN A 35 3.76 -3.33 -10.07
CA GLN A 35 4.92 -2.51 -10.44
C GLN A 35 6.23 -3.29 -10.32
N GLN A 36 6.44 -4.00 -9.22
CA GLN A 36 7.64 -4.83 -9.02
C GLN A 36 7.77 -5.94 -10.07
N LEU A 37 6.67 -6.62 -10.40
CA LEU A 37 6.67 -7.65 -11.44
C LEU A 37 7.05 -7.07 -12.80
N LEU A 38 6.52 -5.90 -13.15
CA LEU A 38 6.81 -5.22 -14.41
C LEU A 38 8.24 -4.68 -14.51
N GLN A 39 8.81 -4.25 -13.38
CA GLN A 39 10.21 -3.81 -13.30
C GLN A 39 11.20 -4.97 -13.43
N ARG A 40 10.91 -6.09 -12.76
CA ARG A 40 11.81 -7.26 -12.73
C ARG A 40 11.73 -8.14 -13.97
N HIS A 41 10.60 -8.13 -14.69
CA HIS A 41 10.33 -9.03 -15.80
C HIS A 41 9.89 -8.24 -17.04
N GLN A 42 10.76 -8.14 -18.03
CA GLN A 42 10.47 -7.39 -19.27
C GLN A 42 9.37 -8.03 -20.13
N ASN A 43 9.23 -9.37 -20.09
CA ASN A 43 8.29 -10.14 -20.91
C ASN A 43 6.99 -10.50 -20.18
N VAL A 44 6.61 -9.74 -19.15
CA VAL A 44 5.39 -9.95 -18.38
C VAL A 44 4.43 -8.80 -18.61
N THR A 45 3.16 -9.12 -18.83
CA THR A 45 2.03 -8.19 -18.72
C THR A 45 1.26 -8.48 -17.45
N VAL A 46 0.62 -7.49 -16.86
CA VAL A 46 -0.15 -7.63 -15.65
C VAL A 46 -1.59 -7.20 -15.88
N LEU A 47 -2.54 -8.07 -15.56
CA LEU A 47 -3.94 -7.74 -15.40
C LEU A 47 -4.23 -7.49 -13.92
N LEU A 48 -4.59 -6.28 -13.55
CA LEU A 48 -5.02 -5.91 -12.20
C LEU A 48 -6.54 -5.82 -12.15
N THR A 49 -7.18 -6.60 -11.29
CA THR A 49 -8.64 -6.52 -11.10
C THR A 49 -9.02 -6.22 -9.65
N TYR A 50 -10.19 -5.60 -9.47
CA TYR A 50 -10.75 -5.21 -8.18
C TYR A 50 -12.27 -5.19 -8.24
N THR A 51 -12.96 -5.20 -7.08
CA THR A 51 -14.42 -5.40 -7.00
C THR A 51 -15.24 -4.13 -6.75
N TRP A 52 -14.62 -2.96 -6.57
CA TRP A 52 -15.30 -1.69 -6.24
C TRP A 52 -14.90 -0.58 -7.19
N ASN A 53 -15.73 0.46 -7.28
CA ASN A 53 -15.37 1.64 -8.06
C ASN A 53 -14.26 2.44 -7.36
N THR A 54 -13.19 2.73 -8.07
CA THR A 54 -12.08 3.56 -7.61
C THR A 54 -11.91 4.79 -8.50
N LYS A 55 -11.61 5.94 -7.88
CA LYS A 55 -11.28 7.17 -8.61
C LYS A 55 -9.81 7.21 -9.05
N HIS A 56 -8.99 6.28 -8.56
CA HIS A 56 -7.57 6.23 -8.91
C HIS A 56 -7.38 5.69 -10.32
N GLN A 57 -6.61 6.40 -11.13
CA GLN A 57 -6.09 5.85 -12.38
C GLN A 57 -5.03 4.81 -12.05
N LEU A 58 -5.33 3.54 -12.30
CA LEU A 58 -4.45 2.41 -12.02
C LEU A 58 -3.58 2.02 -13.22
N ASN A 59 -3.72 2.69 -14.35
CA ASN A 59 -2.94 2.43 -15.57
C ASN A 59 -1.61 3.21 -15.52
N LEU A 60 -0.72 2.78 -14.66
CA LEU A 60 0.57 3.44 -14.41
C LEU A 60 1.70 2.95 -15.33
N HIS A 61 1.43 1.96 -16.17
CA HIS A 61 2.46 1.34 -17.02
C HIS A 61 1.83 0.75 -18.31
N PRO A 62 2.49 0.85 -19.48
CA PRO A 62 1.94 0.31 -20.75
C PRO A 62 1.61 -1.18 -20.75
N ARG A 63 2.30 -1.98 -19.93
CA ARG A 63 2.09 -3.41 -19.75
C ARG A 63 1.15 -3.76 -18.58
N LEU A 64 0.48 -2.77 -17.97
CA LEU A 64 -0.51 -2.93 -16.91
C LEU A 64 -1.89 -2.61 -17.45
N SER A 65 -2.79 -3.58 -17.42
CA SER A 65 -4.22 -3.37 -17.66
C SER A 65 -4.98 -3.45 -16.36
N SER A 66 -5.87 -2.51 -16.08
CA SER A 66 -6.69 -2.52 -14.87
C SER A 66 -8.18 -2.59 -15.21
N GLN A 67 -8.95 -3.42 -14.48
CA GLN A 67 -10.36 -3.61 -14.73
C GLN A 67 -11.15 -3.91 -13.45
N MET A 68 -12.33 -3.31 -13.31
CA MET A 68 -13.28 -3.66 -12.26
C MET A 68 -14.02 -4.96 -12.62
N VAL A 69 -14.10 -5.89 -11.67
CA VAL A 69 -14.83 -7.15 -11.79
C VAL A 69 -15.85 -7.23 -10.65
N THR A 70 -17.12 -7.01 -10.97
CA THR A 70 -18.19 -6.95 -9.97
C THR A 70 -18.98 -8.25 -9.85
N ASN A 71 -18.94 -9.09 -10.89
CA ASN A 71 -19.79 -10.27 -10.98
C ASN A 71 -18.96 -11.55 -11.09
N ASP A 72 -19.28 -12.52 -10.23
CA ASP A 72 -18.75 -13.89 -10.31
C ASP A 72 -19.59 -14.70 -11.31
N SER A 73 -19.33 -14.49 -12.61
CA SER A 73 -20.05 -15.18 -13.68
C SER A 73 -19.10 -15.87 -14.67
N GLY A 74 -19.59 -16.93 -15.31
CA GLY A 74 -18.84 -17.62 -16.35
C GLY A 74 -18.59 -16.78 -17.61
N SER A 75 -19.44 -15.78 -17.89
CA SER A 75 -19.22 -14.82 -18.96
C SER A 75 -18.05 -13.90 -18.67
N THR A 76 -17.98 -13.37 -17.44
CA THR A 76 -16.84 -12.54 -16.98
C THR A 76 -15.54 -13.32 -17.03
N ALA A 77 -15.53 -14.55 -16.48
CA ALA A 77 -14.33 -15.40 -16.50
C ALA A 77 -13.85 -15.66 -17.93
N ARG A 78 -14.78 -16.03 -18.82
CA ARG A 78 -14.46 -16.33 -20.22
C ARG A 78 -13.93 -15.13 -20.98
N SER A 79 -14.53 -13.95 -20.81
CA SER A 79 -14.07 -12.72 -21.42
C SER A 79 -12.63 -12.37 -21.01
N LEU A 80 -12.32 -12.48 -19.71
CA LEU A 80 -10.98 -12.20 -19.19
C LEU A 80 -9.95 -13.25 -19.66
N LEU A 81 -10.34 -14.53 -19.69
CA LEU A 81 -9.50 -15.61 -20.19
C LEU A 81 -9.19 -15.43 -21.68
N GLN A 82 -10.19 -15.13 -22.50
CA GLN A 82 -10.00 -14.93 -23.94
C GLN A 82 -9.14 -13.71 -24.26
N ARG A 83 -9.34 -12.61 -23.51
CA ARG A 83 -8.63 -11.35 -23.77
C ARG A 83 -7.19 -11.36 -23.30
N PHE A 84 -6.94 -11.90 -22.09
CA PHE A 84 -5.64 -11.76 -21.42
C PHE A 84 -4.86 -13.07 -21.30
N ASN A 85 -5.50 -14.22 -21.51
CA ASN A 85 -4.90 -15.56 -21.41
C ASN A 85 -3.93 -15.70 -20.20
N PRO A 86 -4.37 -15.41 -18.95
CA PRO A 86 -3.49 -15.39 -17.82
C PRO A 86 -2.93 -16.78 -17.51
N ARG A 87 -1.62 -16.88 -17.34
CA ARG A 87 -0.93 -18.12 -16.96
C ARG A 87 -0.88 -18.35 -15.46
N SER A 88 -0.97 -17.28 -14.69
CA SER A 88 -0.99 -17.31 -13.25
C SER A 88 -1.92 -16.26 -12.69
N LEU A 89 -2.54 -16.58 -11.55
CA LEU A 89 -3.37 -15.70 -10.75
C LEU A 89 -2.78 -15.57 -9.35
N ILE A 90 -2.66 -14.34 -8.86
CA ILE A 90 -2.43 -14.05 -7.44
C ILE A 90 -3.66 -13.31 -6.92
N TRP A 91 -4.39 -13.98 -6.05
CA TRP A 91 -5.59 -13.45 -5.41
C TRP A 91 -5.24 -12.91 -4.03
N LEU A 92 -5.43 -11.61 -3.81
CA LEU A 92 -5.07 -10.94 -2.56
C LEU A 92 -6.33 -10.57 -1.78
N GLY A 93 -6.50 -11.20 -0.63
CA GLY A 93 -7.65 -11.02 0.25
C GLY A 93 -8.60 -12.22 0.27
N GLY A 94 -9.70 -12.08 1.04
CA GLY A 94 -10.56 -13.19 1.39
C GLY A 94 -11.78 -13.45 0.49
N ASP A 95 -12.28 -12.44 -0.20
CA ASP A 95 -13.51 -12.53 -1.00
C ASP A 95 -13.26 -13.25 -2.34
N VAL A 96 -13.19 -14.58 -2.33
CA VAL A 96 -13.03 -15.37 -3.55
C VAL A 96 -14.29 -15.43 -4.39
N MET A 97 -14.13 -15.46 -5.70
CA MET A 97 -15.19 -15.63 -6.69
C MET A 97 -15.18 -17.08 -7.22
N PRO A 98 -16.03 -17.98 -6.69
CA PRO A 98 -15.96 -19.41 -6.97
C PRO A 98 -16.05 -19.79 -8.42
N LYS A 99 -16.85 -19.06 -9.21
CA LYS A 99 -17.04 -19.37 -10.63
C LYS A 99 -15.81 -19.02 -11.44
N ILE A 100 -15.25 -17.83 -11.21
CA ILE A 100 -14.01 -17.37 -11.86
C ILE A 100 -12.85 -18.31 -11.53
N ILE A 101 -12.67 -18.64 -10.24
CA ILE A 101 -11.63 -19.56 -9.77
C ILE A 101 -11.78 -20.95 -10.40
N SER A 102 -13.01 -21.47 -10.46
CA SER A 102 -13.26 -22.78 -11.08
C SER A 102 -12.92 -22.81 -12.56
N ASP A 103 -13.27 -21.75 -13.30
CA ASP A 103 -13.00 -21.69 -14.74
C ASP A 103 -11.50 -21.50 -15.04
N LEU A 104 -10.80 -20.66 -14.25
CA LEU A 104 -9.35 -20.53 -14.32
C LEU A 104 -8.60 -21.85 -14.03
N HIS A 105 -9.10 -22.60 -13.05
CA HIS A 105 -8.53 -23.91 -12.73
C HIS A 105 -8.65 -24.89 -13.89
N LYS A 106 -9.81 -24.91 -14.58
CA LYS A 106 -10.02 -25.77 -15.76
C LYS A 106 -9.08 -25.44 -16.91
N GLU A 107 -8.73 -24.18 -17.07
CA GLU A 107 -7.77 -23.70 -18.08
C GLU A 107 -6.30 -23.90 -17.65
N GLY A 108 -6.06 -24.55 -16.49
CA GLY A 108 -4.70 -24.85 -16.04
C GLY A 108 -3.93 -23.64 -15.50
N CYS A 109 -4.61 -22.54 -15.16
CA CYS A 109 -3.99 -21.37 -14.56
C CYS A 109 -3.42 -21.71 -13.18
N LYS A 110 -2.16 -21.37 -12.91
CA LYS A 110 -1.53 -21.53 -11.59
C LYS A 110 -2.06 -20.45 -10.66
N MET A 111 -2.66 -20.84 -9.54
CA MET A 111 -3.33 -19.90 -8.65
C MET A 111 -2.69 -19.86 -7.28
N THR A 112 -2.39 -18.67 -6.79
CA THR A 112 -1.88 -18.39 -5.44
C THR A 112 -2.91 -17.56 -4.68
N LEU A 113 -3.25 -17.96 -3.46
CA LEU A 113 -4.07 -17.20 -2.54
C LEU A 113 -3.20 -16.55 -1.47
N VAL A 114 -3.30 -15.23 -1.35
CA VAL A 114 -2.72 -14.46 -0.25
C VAL A 114 -3.87 -14.06 0.68
N ALA A 115 -4.02 -14.80 1.77
CA ALA A 115 -5.06 -14.56 2.76
C ALA A 115 -4.60 -13.46 3.72
N ASP A 116 -5.32 -12.36 3.76
CA ASP A 116 -5.14 -11.29 4.72
C ASP A 116 -5.59 -11.69 6.14
N ALA A 117 -5.61 -10.75 7.08
CA ALA A 117 -5.95 -11.03 8.47
C ALA A 117 -7.28 -11.81 8.61
N ALA A 118 -7.37 -12.69 9.59
CA ALA A 118 -8.55 -13.53 9.82
C ALA A 118 -9.87 -12.73 9.98
N GLU A 119 -9.79 -11.44 10.31
CA GLU A 119 -10.95 -10.55 10.42
C GLU A 119 -11.45 -10.07 9.06
N ALA A 120 -10.56 -9.83 8.09
CA ALA A 120 -10.96 -9.54 6.72
C ALA A 120 -11.55 -10.78 6.02
N LEU A 121 -11.12 -11.97 6.42
CA LEU A 121 -11.75 -13.23 6.03
C LEU A 121 -13.13 -13.45 6.68
N LYS A 122 -13.48 -12.72 7.75
CA LYS A 122 -14.80 -12.74 8.42
C LYS A 122 -15.81 -11.78 7.82
N THR A 123 -15.48 -11.09 6.72
CA THR A 123 -16.44 -10.20 6.07
C THR A 123 -17.77 -10.92 5.81
N ARG A 124 -18.88 -10.19 5.85
CA ARG A 124 -20.28 -10.65 5.88
C ARG A 124 -20.67 -11.83 4.95
N ARG A 125 -19.84 -12.13 3.94
CA ARG A 125 -20.03 -13.26 3.02
C ARG A 125 -19.40 -14.57 3.51
N PHE A 126 -18.42 -14.51 4.42
CA PHE A 126 -17.75 -15.69 4.97
C PHE A 126 -18.41 -16.28 6.22
N THR A 127 -19.36 -15.59 6.85
CA THR A 127 -20.15 -16.14 7.96
C THR A 127 -21.04 -17.32 7.52
N LEU A 128 -21.23 -17.47 6.22
CA LEU A 128 -21.85 -18.67 5.63
C LEU A 128 -20.81 -19.27 4.67
N PHE A 129 -19.91 -20.10 5.17
CA PHE A 129 -19.04 -20.93 4.32
C PHE A 129 -19.92 -21.79 3.41
N THR A 130 -20.26 -21.23 2.25
CA THR A 130 -20.94 -22.07 1.26
C THR A 130 -19.97 -23.14 0.80
N PRO A 131 -20.44 -24.37 0.54
CA PRO A 131 -19.61 -25.44 -0.02
C PRO A 131 -18.86 -25.00 -1.29
N ALA A 132 -19.41 -24.05 -2.04
CA ALA A 132 -18.81 -23.48 -3.23
C ALA A 132 -17.52 -22.69 -2.94
N ILE A 133 -17.51 -21.86 -1.89
CA ILE A 133 -16.33 -21.10 -1.47
C ILE A 133 -15.22 -22.04 -1.01
N ALA A 134 -15.53 -23.00 -0.13
CA ALA A 134 -14.57 -23.98 0.34
C ALA A 134 -13.98 -24.81 -0.82
N LYS A 135 -14.82 -25.17 -1.80
CA LYS A 135 -14.37 -25.84 -3.03
C LYS A 135 -13.43 -24.97 -3.85
N ALA A 136 -13.77 -23.69 -4.05
CA ALA A 136 -12.95 -22.75 -4.82
C ALA A 136 -11.60 -22.48 -4.14
N VAL A 137 -11.61 -22.26 -2.81
CA VAL A 137 -10.36 -22.06 -2.05
C VAL A 137 -9.41 -23.24 -2.20
N ARG A 138 -9.90 -24.47 -2.22
CA ARG A 138 -9.05 -25.68 -2.40
C ARG A 138 -8.45 -25.84 -3.80
N LEU A 139 -8.89 -25.06 -4.80
CA LEU A 139 -8.35 -25.09 -6.15
C LEU A 139 -7.04 -24.31 -6.32
N PHE A 140 -6.68 -23.50 -5.33
CA PHE A 140 -5.38 -22.83 -5.36
C PHE A 140 -4.24 -23.82 -5.13
N SER A 141 -3.10 -23.55 -5.75
CA SER A 141 -1.91 -24.39 -5.63
C SER A 141 -0.99 -23.99 -4.47
N THR A 142 -0.98 -22.71 -4.13
CA THR A 142 -0.11 -22.13 -3.09
C THR A 142 -0.90 -21.16 -2.22
N TYR A 143 -0.60 -21.13 -0.93
CA TYR A 143 -1.28 -20.27 0.03
C TYR A 143 -0.25 -19.54 0.88
N TYR A 144 -0.44 -18.23 0.97
CA TYR A 144 0.26 -17.37 1.91
C TYR A 144 -0.73 -16.81 2.91
N ALA A 145 -0.48 -17.01 4.19
CA ALA A 145 -1.29 -16.48 5.28
C ALA A 145 -0.54 -15.34 5.96
N LEU A 146 -1.25 -14.28 6.31
CA LEU A 146 -0.72 -13.16 7.08
C LEU A 146 -0.22 -13.61 8.45
N ASP A 147 -1.01 -14.45 9.13
CA ASP A 147 -0.77 -14.90 10.48
C ASP A 147 -1.27 -16.34 10.72
N ALA A 148 -1.05 -16.85 11.93
CA ALA A 148 -1.51 -18.18 12.34
C ALA A 148 -3.06 -18.28 12.35
N LYS A 149 -3.79 -17.17 12.57
CA LYS A 149 -5.26 -17.18 12.56
C LYS A 149 -5.78 -17.36 11.14
N ALA A 150 -5.20 -16.66 10.16
CA ALA A 150 -5.50 -16.82 8.74
C ALA A 150 -5.15 -18.25 8.26
N ALA A 151 -4.00 -18.78 8.68
CA ALA A 151 -3.61 -20.17 8.38
C ALA A 151 -4.61 -21.20 8.95
N THR A 152 -5.04 -21.02 10.19
CA THR A 152 -6.06 -21.88 10.82
C THR A 152 -7.38 -21.84 10.05
N LEU A 153 -7.78 -20.67 9.57
CA LEU A 153 -9.02 -20.52 8.80
C LEU A 153 -8.92 -21.23 7.44
N LEU A 154 -7.79 -21.11 6.74
CA LEU A 154 -7.55 -21.85 5.51
C LEU A 154 -7.59 -23.37 5.73
N ALA A 155 -7.02 -23.86 6.83
CA ALA A 155 -7.09 -25.28 7.21
C ALA A 155 -8.53 -25.73 7.46
N ARG A 156 -9.37 -24.91 8.12
CA ARG A 156 -10.81 -25.19 8.31
C ARG A 156 -11.58 -25.23 6.98
N LEU A 157 -11.14 -24.54 5.95
CA LEU A 157 -11.68 -24.63 4.60
C LEU A 157 -11.22 -25.88 3.83
N GLY A 158 -10.39 -26.72 4.46
CA GLY A 158 -9.90 -27.98 3.90
C GLY A 158 -8.62 -27.83 3.09
N VAL A 159 -7.87 -26.72 3.29
CA VAL A 159 -6.54 -26.59 2.71
C VAL A 159 -5.54 -27.42 3.52
N VAL A 160 -4.70 -28.17 2.82
CA VAL A 160 -3.66 -29.01 3.45
C VAL A 160 -2.60 -28.09 4.09
N ALA A 161 -2.31 -28.28 5.38
CA ALA A 161 -1.43 -27.42 6.16
C ALA A 161 -0.02 -27.23 5.53
N SER A 162 0.53 -28.27 4.90
CA SER A 162 1.83 -28.19 4.23
C SER A 162 1.89 -27.24 3.03
N LYS A 163 0.73 -26.85 2.50
CA LYS A 163 0.62 -25.88 1.40
C LYS A 163 0.50 -24.43 1.89
N ILE A 164 0.31 -24.22 3.19
CA ILE A 164 0.11 -22.89 3.78
C ILE A 164 1.45 -22.39 4.31
N LYS A 165 1.88 -21.23 3.84
CA LYS A 165 3.06 -20.52 4.31
C LYS A 165 2.62 -19.28 5.08
N ILE A 166 3.14 -19.09 6.29
CA ILE A 166 2.89 -17.88 7.09
C ILE A 166 4.05 -16.91 6.81
N ASN A 167 3.76 -15.79 6.15
CA ASN A 167 4.79 -14.85 5.68
C ASN A 167 4.66 -13.45 6.28
N GLY A 168 3.69 -13.21 7.17
CA GLY A 168 3.39 -11.86 7.66
C GLY A 168 2.60 -11.02 6.64
N PRO A 169 2.33 -9.74 6.98
CA PRO A 169 1.54 -8.86 6.14
C PRO A 169 2.23 -8.61 4.80
N LEU A 170 1.45 -8.60 3.72
CA LEU A 170 1.89 -8.03 2.47
C LEU A 170 1.94 -6.52 2.66
N GLN A 171 3.08 -6.02 3.08
CA GLN A 171 3.27 -4.59 3.25
C GLN A 171 3.32 -3.92 1.88
N GLN A 172 2.67 -2.79 1.78
CA GLN A 172 2.94 -1.84 0.72
C GLN A 172 4.38 -1.36 0.96
N GLY A 173 5.34 -2.06 0.36
CA GLY A 173 6.72 -1.62 0.37
C GLY A 173 6.77 -0.33 -0.43
N TYR A 174 6.99 0.79 0.23
CA TYR A 174 7.46 1.96 -0.47
C TYR A 174 8.84 1.59 -1.01
N VAL A 175 8.93 1.34 -2.32
CA VAL A 175 10.23 1.42 -2.99
C VAL A 175 10.61 2.89 -2.83
N LEU A 176 11.58 3.15 -1.99
CA LEU A 176 12.30 4.40 -2.03
C LEU A 176 12.87 4.45 -3.45
N SER A 177 12.11 5.06 -4.35
CA SER A 177 12.51 5.23 -5.74
C SER A 177 13.88 5.89 -5.72
N GLU A 178 14.85 5.29 -6.42
CA GLU A 178 16.08 6.01 -6.74
C GLU A 178 15.67 7.38 -7.28
N THR A 179 16.38 8.43 -6.87
CA THR A 179 16.11 9.84 -7.17
C THR A 179 15.40 9.99 -8.52
N ARG A 180 14.11 10.30 -8.48
CA ARG A 180 13.42 10.74 -9.70
C ARG A 180 13.95 12.14 -10.01
N GLU A 181 14.11 12.45 -11.27
CA GLU A 181 14.38 13.85 -11.72
C GLU A 181 13.34 14.83 -11.19
N GLU A 182 12.19 14.32 -10.73
CA GLU A 182 11.03 15.01 -10.15
C GLU A 182 10.98 14.97 -8.61
N ASP A 183 12.08 14.68 -7.89
CA ASP A 183 12.06 14.79 -6.42
C ASP A 183 11.67 16.22 -6.03
N PRO A 184 10.73 16.40 -5.07
CA PRO A 184 10.32 17.73 -4.64
C PRO A 184 11.56 18.57 -4.29
N PRO A 185 11.58 19.86 -4.60
CA PRO A 185 12.70 20.75 -4.30
C PRO A 185 13.20 20.64 -2.86
N ILE A 186 12.31 20.41 -1.91
CA ILE A 186 12.61 20.17 -0.50
C ILE A 186 13.67 19.07 -0.31
N VAL A 187 13.60 17.97 -1.08
CA VAL A 187 14.56 16.86 -0.95
C VAL A 187 15.96 17.30 -1.37
N LYS A 188 16.06 18.11 -2.43
CA LYS A 188 17.33 18.62 -2.95
C LYS A 188 17.94 19.66 -2.00
N GLU A 189 17.11 20.49 -1.40
CA GLU A 189 17.55 21.55 -0.48
C GLU A 189 17.95 21.00 0.90
N LEU A 190 17.28 19.94 1.38
CA LEU A 190 17.57 19.30 2.68
C LEU A 190 18.84 18.44 2.67
N VAL A 191 19.34 18.00 1.50
CA VAL A 191 20.55 17.16 1.35
C VAL A 191 21.85 17.86 1.76
N THR A 192 21.81 19.07 2.30
CA THR A 192 22.98 19.85 2.73
C THR A 192 23.73 19.27 3.95
N GLY A 193 23.57 17.99 4.27
CA GLY A 193 24.39 17.30 5.27
C GLY A 193 23.98 17.55 6.73
N ARG A 194 22.72 17.95 6.97
CA ARG A 194 22.15 17.99 8.32
C ARG A 194 21.49 16.64 8.67
N PRO A 195 21.75 16.08 9.85
CA PRO A 195 20.99 14.92 10.31
C PRO A 195 19.50 15.31 10.50
N ALA A 196 18.59 14.48 10.00
CA ALA A 196 17.17 14.74 10.11
C ALA A 196 16.44 13.50 10.62
N TRP A 197 15.33 13.72 11.30
CA TRP A 197 14.33 12.71 11.62
C TRP A 197 12.95 13.23 11.26
N MET A 198 11.97 12.33 11.16
CA MET A 198 10.67 12.66 10.63
C MET A 198 9.57 12.22 11.57
N ALA A 199 8.47 12.95 11.61
CA ALA A 199 7.24 12.57 12.29
C ALA A 199 6.06 12.65 11.33
N ILE A 200 5.24 11.59 11.28
CA ILE A 200 4.08 11.49 10.39
C ILE A 200 2.85 11.02 11.14
N ASN A 201 1.68 11.40 10.66
CA ASN A 201 0.37 10.94 11.14
C ASN A 201 0.16 11.14 12.66
N MET A 202 0.65 12.23 13.22
CA MET A 202 0.58 12.53 14.64
C MET A 202 -0.82 13.01 15.06
N THR A 203 -1.17 12.73 16.30
CA THR A 203 -2.28 13.39 17.00
C THR A 203 -1.82 14.72 17.60
N ASP A 204 -2.75 15.61 17.96
CA ASP A 204 -2.41 16.91 18.58
C ASP A 204 -1.65 16.74 19.92
N ARG A 205 -1.95 15.67 20.67
CA ARG A 205 -1.21 15.33 21.90
C ARG A 205 0.22 14.90 21.62
N GLU A 206 0.41 14.11 20.56
CA GLU A 206 1.74 13.63 20.16
C GLU A 206 2.59 14.75 19.60
N LEU A 207 2.00 15.73 18.91
CA LEU A 207 2.69 16.89 18.37
C LEU A 207 3.50 17.63 19.44
N THR A 208 2.89 17.91 20.59
CA THR A 208 3.59 18.58 21.70
C THR A 208 4.75 17.72 22.22
N ALA A 209 4.55 16.42 22.38
CA ALA A 209 5.61 15.50 22.83
C ALA A 209 6.76 15.42 21.83
N ILE A 210 6.48 15.41 20.55
CA ILE A 210 7.48 15.37 19.47
C ILE A 210 8.31 16.66 19.41
N LEU A 211 7.67 17.82 19.55
CA LEU A 211 8.39 19.10 19.60
C LEU A 211 9.25 19.22 20.87
N GLN A 212 8.78 18.72 22.01
CA GLN A 212 9.59 18.62 23.22
C GLN A 212 10.79 17.66 23.02
N ALA A 213 10.58 16.53 22.36
CA ALA A 213 11.66 15.61 22.02
C ALA A 213 12.71 16.27 21.12
N GLN A 214 12.31 17.05 20.11
CA GLN A 214 13.21 17.83 19.25
C GLN A 214 14.07 18.77 20.10
N ARG A 215 13.47 19.51 21.01
CA ARG A 215 14.20 20.41 21.92
C ARG A 215 15.25 19.67 22.77
N VAL A 216 14.91 18.47 23.25
CA VAL A 216 15.85 17.63 24.02
C VAL A 216 16.99 17.14 23.14
N VAL A 217 16.69 16.63 21.96
CA VAL A 217 17.67 16.11 21.01
C VAL A 217 18.67 17.18 20.59
N MET A 218 18.21 18.40 20.38
CA MET A 218 19.07 19.52 19.99
C MET A 218 20.12 19.91 21.04
N ARG A 219 19.96 19.54 22.30
CA ARG A 219 20.98 19.74 23.34
C ARG A 219 22.25 18.91 23.07
N GLN A 220 22.10 17.78 22.38
CA GLN A 220 23.22 16.88 22.06
C GLN A 220 23.59 16.95 20.57
N ALA A 221 22.63 17.23 19.71
CA ALA A 221 22.78 17.30 18.27
C ALA A 221 22.22 18.63 17.74
N HIS A 222 22.94 19.71 17.91
CA HIS A 222 22.51 21.10 17.60
C HIS A 222 22.05 21.31 16.15
N ARG A 223 22.44 20.45 15.22
CA ARG A 223 22.06 20.54 13.82
C ARG A 223 20.92 19.60 13.43
N MET A 224 20.35 18.86 14.40
CA MET A 224 19.25 17.93 14.11
C MET A 224 18.03 18.70 13.62
N LEU A 225 17.45 18.23 12.51
CA LEU A 225 16.26 18.79 11.90
C LEU A 225 15.08 17.83 12.09
N LEU A 226 13.92 18.36 12.49
CA LEU A 226 12.67 17.63 12.52
C LEU A 226 11.84 17.96 11.27
N LEU A 227 11.42 16.94 10.54
CA LEU A 227 10.49 17.05 9.44
C LEU A 227 9.11 16.58 9.92
N ILE A 228 8.09 17.42 9.84
CA ILE A 228 6.72 17.10 10.21
C ILE A 228 5.87 16.99 8.95
N ALA A 229 5.42 15.79 8.59
CA ALA A 229 4.43 15.62 7.53
C ALA A 229 3.03 15.94 8.08
N MET A 230 2.45 17.03 7.59
CA MET A 230 1.13 17.50 8.00
C MET A 230 0.02 16.62 7.43
N ARG A 231 -1.04 16.42 8.21
CA ARG A 231 -2.31 15.88 7.72
C ARG A 231 -3.14 17.02 7.10
N PRO A 232 -4.12 16.72 6.24
CA PRO A 232 -5.05 17.73 5.71
C PRO A 232 -5.83 18.51 6.78
N SER A 233 -5.97 17.94 7.97
CA SER A 233 -6.66 18.54 9.12
C SER A 233 -5.74 19.39 10.02
N ASP A 234 -4.43 19.38 9.80
CA ASP A 234 -3.47 20.06 10.65
C ASP A 234 -3.38 21.54 10.27
N GLU A 235 -3.36 22.38 11.29
CA GLU A 235 -3.19 23.83 11.14
C GLU A 235 -1.73 24.22 11.37
N ALA A 236 -1.08 24.79 10.37
CA ALA A 236 0.33 25.19 10.44
C ALA A 236 0.58 26.19 11.57
N ASP A 237 -0.34 27.14 11.77
CA ASP A 237 -0.21 28.18 12.79
C ASP A 237 -0.23 27.60 14.21
N GLN A 238 -0.98 26.53 14.45
CA GLN A 238 -0.97 25.82 15.73
C GLN A 238 0.40 25.19 16.00
N ILE A 239 0.98 24.54 15.00
CA ILE A 239 2.31 23.91 15.11
C ILE A 239 3.38 24.97 15.35
N LEU A 240 3.31 26.09 14.64
CA LEU A 240 4.22 27.21 14.81
C LEU A 240 4.15 27.81 16.23
N ALA A 241 2.94 28.00 16.76
CA ALA A 241 2.74 28.54 18.09
C ALA A 241 3.33 27.62 19.18
N ILE A 242 3.13 26.30 19.07
CA ILE A 242 3.72 25.33 20.00
C ILE A 242 5.25 25.31 19.89
N ALA A 243 5.79 25.32 18.68
CA ALA A 243 7.22 25.34 18.45
C ALA A 243 7.87 26.60 19.05
N GLN A 244 7.26 27.76 18.82
CA GLN A 244 7.72 29.04 19.38
C GLN A 244 7.71 29.03 20.90
N GLY A 245 6.66 28.45 21.53
CA GLY A 245 6.59 28.28 22.98
C GLY A 245 7.67 27.37 23.57
N LEU A 246 8.33 26.59 22.72
CA LEU A 246 9.45 25.70 23.07
C LEU A 246 10.82 26.24 22.61
N ASP A 247 10.90 27.49 22.18
CA ASP A 247 12.12 28.11 21.61
C ASP A 247 12.66 27.35 20.40
N LEU A 248 11.79 26.79 19.56
CA LEU A 248 12.14 26.11 18.31
C LEU A 248 11.80 26.99 17.10
N ASN A 249 12.73 27.14 16.20
CA ASN A 249 12.52 27.83 14.93
C ASN A 249 11.84 26.88 13.94
N ALA A 250 10.57 27.10 13.67
CA ALA A 250 9.78 26.28 12.76
C ALA A 250 9.32 27.08 11.53
N ALA A 251 9.26 26.43 10.38
CA ALA A 251 8.72 27.00 9.16
C ALA A 251 7.87 25.99 8.37
N LEU A 252 6.84 26.51 7.71
CA LEU A 252 6.11 25.74 6.70
C LEU A 252 6.95 25.72 5.42
N TRP A 253 7.19 24.54 4.90
CA TRP A 253 7.92 24.41 3.64
C TRP A 253 7.10 24.97 2.46
N GLN A 254 7.76 25.78 1.65
CA GLN A 254 7.28 26.30 0.38
C GLN A 254 8.47 26.42 -0.59
N THR A 255 8.18 26.36 -1.88
CA THR A 255 9.24 26.50 -2.90
C THR A 255 9.99 27.81 -2.72
N GLY A 256 11.32 27.73 -2.64
CA GLY A 256 12.18 28.90 -2.41
C GLY A 256 12.41 29.26 -0.94
N LEU A 257 11.94 28.45 0.01
CA LEU A 257 12.29 28.60 1.41
C LEU A 257 13.80 28.35 1.57
N GLU A 258 14.54 29.36 2.00
CA GLU A 258 15.95 29.18 2.40
C GLU A 258 16.00 28.35 3.69
N ILE A 259 16.42 27.09 3.55
CA ILE A 259 16.63 26.18 4.67
C ILE A 259 17.96 26.53 5.34
N GLY A 260 17.97 27.62 6.06
CA GLY A 260 19.12 28.07 6.83
C GLY A 260 19.47 27.11 7.99
N GLN A 261 20.67 27.25 8.54
CA GLN A 261 21.10 26.46 9.70
C GLN A 261 20.27 26.72 10.96
N ASN A 262 19.45 27.75 10.96
CA ASN A 262 18.66 28.22 12.11
C ASN A 262 17.27 27.57 12.23
N LEU A 263 16.82 26.77 11.23
CA LEU A 263 15.54 26.08 11.32
C LEU A 263 15.71 24.75 12.07
N ASP A 264 14.84 24.53 13.04
CA ASP A 264 14.82 23.33 13.88
C ASP A 264 13.73 22.35 13.46
N VAL A 265 12.65 22.90 12.87
CA VAL A 265 11.48 22.15 12.43
C VAL A 265 11.02 22.64 11.06
N ILE A 266 10.77 21.72 10.14
CA ILE A 266 10.14 22.01 8.85
C ILE A 266 8.85 21.22 8.74
N MET A 267 7.76 21.94 8.52
CA MET A 267 6.45 21.36 8.26
C MET A 267 6.28 21.14 6.75
N ILE A 268 5.99 19.91 6.37
CA ILE A 268 5.74 19.49 4.98
C ILE A 268 4.22 19.52 4.76
N PRO A 269 3.72 20.35 3.83
CA PRO A 269 2.29 20.44 3.55
C PRO A 269 1.69 19.09 3.16
N ALA A 270 0.43 18.86 3.51
CA ALA A 270 -0.30 17.60 3.23
C ALA A 270 -0.43 17.25 1.74
N GLN A 271 -0.25 18.24 0.85
CA GLN A 271 -0.28 18.05 -0.60
C GLN A 271 1.01 17.40 -1.15
N ILE A 272 2.08 17.43 -0.36
CA ILE A 272 3.37 16.86 -0.75
C ILE A 272 3.45 15.43 -0.22
N ASP A 273 3.81 14.50 -1.10
CA ASP A 273 4.06 13.11 -0.69
C ASP A 273 5.32 13.06 0.22
N PRO A 274 5.16 12.70 1.51
CA PRO A 274 6.28 12.65 2.42
C PRO A 274 7.26 11.51 2.13
N THR A 275 6.93 10.58 1.25
CA THR A 275 7.76 9.39 0.97
C THR A 275 9.14 9.72 0.45
N SER A 276 9.27 10.80 -0.32
CA SER A 276 10.57 11.29 -0.78
C SER A 276 11.49 11.78 0.36
N CYS A 277 10.91 12.17 1.50
CA CYS A 277 11.66 12.64 2.67
C CYS A 277 12.21 11.50 3.53
N PHE A 278 11.71 10.25 3.39
CA PHE A 278 12.23 9.11 4.16
C PHE A 278 13.72 8.82 3.89
N ARG A 279 14.23 9.21 2.71
CA ARG A 279 15.66 9.05 2.40
C ARG A 279 16.54 10.00 3.21
N LEU A 280 15.98 11.13 3.62
CA LEU A 280 16.69 12.17 4.38
C LEU A 280 16.62 11.91 5.88
N ALA A 281 15.58 11.23 6.33
CA ALA A 281 15.29 10.98 7.73
C ALA A 281 15.35 9.48 8.02
N PRO A 282 16.51 8.95 8.45
CA PRO A 282 16.68 7.51 8.74
C PRO A 282 15.83 7.05 9.94
N LEU A 283 15.32 7.97 10.75
CA LEU A 283 14.42 7.72 11.87
C LEU A 283 13.08 8.40 11.58
N CYS A 284 12.00 7.63 11.64
CA CYS A 284 10.64 8.15 11.50
C CYS A 284 9.78 7.75 12.69
N PHE A 285 9.14 8.74 13.33
CA PHE A 285 8.08 8.53 14.31
C PHE A 285 6.75 8.37 13.57
N LEU A 286 6.08 7.26 13.81
CA LEU A 286 4.73 7.01 13.31
C LEU A 286 3.72 7.32 14.42
N GLY A 287 2.93 8.37 14.24
CA GLY A 287 1.94 8.83 15.21
C GLY A 287 0.82 7.82 15.48
N GLN A 288 -0.06 8.17 16.43
CA GLN A 288 -1.12 7.33 17.00
C GLN A 288 -0.60 6.11 17.78
N SER A 289 0.68 6.14 18.19
CA SER A 289 1.33 5.06 18.92
C SER A 289 1.77 5.41 20.33
N LEU A 290 1.83 6.70 20.70
CA LEU A 290 2.38 7.15 21.96
C LEU A 290 1.35 7.19 23.10
N PHE A 291 0.10 7.47 22.76
CA PHE A 291 -1.00 7.51 23.72
C PHE A 291 -2.05 6.49 23.30
N GLU A 292 -2.47 5.62 24.22
CA GLU A 292 -3.63 4.77 23.98
C GLU A 292 -4.81 5.66 23.63
N THR A 293 -5.41 5.44 22.47
CA THR A 293 -6.72 6.00 22.14
C THR A 293 -7.67 5.37 23.13
N GLY A 294 -7.97 6.09 24.21
CA GLY A 294 -8.97 5.67 25.16
C GLY A 294 -10.26 5.37 24.40
N GLN A 295 -10.62 4.09 24.30
CA GLN A 295 -11.97 3.71 23.93
C GLN A 295 -12.84 4.34 25.01
N GLY A 296 -13.44 5.48 24.68
CA GLY A 296 -14.51 6.06 25.45
C GLY A 296 -15.59 5.02 25.56
N GLN A 297 -15.68 4.39 26.72
CA GLN A 297 -16.85 3.66 27.15
C GLN A 297 -18.02 4.63 27.21
N SER A 298 -19.05 4.34 26.49
CA SER A 298 -20.43 4.49 26.93
C SER A 298 -21.35 3.67 26.04
#